data_44990b017b955932d2dbfc4e4e84beb1
#
_entry.id   44990b017b955932d2dbfc4e4e84beb1
#
_cell.length_a   1.000
_cell.length_b   1.000
_cell.length_c   1.000
_cell.angle_alpha   90.00
_cell.angle_beta   90.00
_cell.angle_gamma   90.00
#
_symmetry.space_group_name_H-M   'P 1'
#
loop_
_entity.id
_entity.type
_entity.pdbx_description
1 polymer ?
#
loop_
_entity_poly.entity_id
_entity_poly.type
_entity_poly.pdbx_seq_one_letter_code
_entity_poly.pdbx_strand_id
1 'polypeptide(L)'
;MVTQTIGDYEGGISSGQATDGGGTMEDTLAAAERAVDSALRSAAAVTRELRKALAGTRNGQIREARKALAGAQAAAAALGAETRALSDGFDPREQEYLASGGYVKELLAAAEARGVKIFEEEDRLLCYPSVVRVLPGEGAVEIDRVRERRIRPSALVEMLARTQERAPRFKAEAFIDSLRAGYELVVASERKKPDGVVRLIDIWSVLTMLPGQRGQYSKQEFARDLYLLDQSGVTRTARNSRTLRWSASTGTKGSGVLVTVARDGQRQQYWGISFTAEHAGAL
;
A
#
# COMPACT_ATOMS: atom_id res chain seq x y z
N MET A 1 21.70 58.68 31.49
CA MET A 1 22.68 58.10 30.57
C MET A 1 23.06 56.73 31.11
N VAL A 2 22.35 55.69 30.77
CA VAL A 2 22.82 54.29 30.91
C VAL A 2 22.20 53.52 29.78
N THR A 3 23.05 53.12 28.83
CA THR A 3 22.73 52.34 27.66
C THR A 3 22.66 50.90 28.07
N GLN A 4 21.51 50.24 27.89
CA GLN A 4 21.35 48.78 28.06
C GLN A 4 21.39 48.11 26.74
N THR A 5 22.42 47.28 26.54
CA THR A 5 22.66 46.44 25.38
C THR A 5 21.74 45.23 25.43
N ILE A 6 20.95 45.02 24.40
CA ILE A 6 20.11 43.85 24.21
C ILE A 6 20.99 42.73 23.64
N GLY A 7 21.13 41.64 24.39
CA GLY A 7 21.83 40.47 23.97
C GLY A 7 20.97 39.59 23.05
N ASP A 8 21.52 39.26 21.89
CA ASP A 8 20.97 38.31 20.92
C ASP A 8 21.00 36.90 21.50
N TYR A 9 19.82 36.30 21.65
CA TYR A 9 19.67 34.86 21.90
C TYR A 9 19.56 34.15 20.53
N GLU A 10 20.69 33.70 20.02
CA GLU A 10 20.72 32.69 18.99
C GLU A 10 20.30 31.33 19.60
N GLY A 11 19.04 30.99 19.48
CA GLY A 11 18.51 29.66 19.73
C GLY A 11 18.91 28.71 18.62
N GLY A 12 20.06 28.07 18.75
CA GLY A 12 20.47 26.96 17.88
C GLY A 12 19.46 25.81 17.97
N ILE A 13 18.66 25.64 16.94
CA ILE A 13 17.87 24.44 16.74
C ILE A 13 18.85 23.33 16.33
N SER A 14 19.33 22.58 17.32
CA SER A 14 20.04 21.32 17.09
C SER A 14 19.07 20.37 16.43
N SER A 15 19.17 20.24 15.10
CA SER A 15 18.60 19.12 14.36
C SER A 15 19.30 17.86 14.82
N GLY A 16 18.73 17.19 15.80
CA GLY A 16 19.11 15.83 16.20
C GLY A 16 18.93 14.93 14.98
N GLN A 17 20.00 14.70 14.25
CA GLN A 17 20.13 13.55 13.37
C GLN A 17 20.05 12.32 14.26
N ALA A 18 18.85 11.72 14.35
CA ALA A 18 18.71 10.34 14.75
C ALA A 18 19.46 9.53 13.68
N THR A 19 20.67 9.11 13.98
CA THR A 19 21.37 8.08 13.24
C THR A 19 20.64 6.77 13.52
N ASP A 20 19.58 6.53 12.75
CA ASP A 20 18.88 5.26 12.71
C ASP A 20 19.82 4.25 12.05
N GLY A 21 20.50 3.46 12.87
CA GLY A 21 21.48 2.44 12.46
C GLY A 21 20.85 1.16 11.89
N GLY A 22 19.60 1.22 11.46
CA GLY A 22 18.91 0.14 10.77
C GLY A 22 18.85 0.39 9.27
N GLY A 23 19.48 -0.49 8.46
CA GLY A 23 19.34 -0.48 7.01
C GLY A 23 17.86 -0.53 6.59
N THR A 24 17.54 -0.08 5.38
CA THR A 24 16.18 -0.16 4.83
C THR A 24 15.73 -1.62 4.68
N MET A 25 14.43 -1.86 4.58
CA MET A 25 13.91 -3.22 4.30
C MET A 25 14.42 -3.73 2.94
N GLU A 26 14.51 -2.86 1.94
CA GLU A 26 15.05 -3.19 0.63
C GLU A 26 16.51 -3.64 0.73
N ASP A 27 17.35 -2.89 1.46
CA ASP A 27 18.77 -3.22 1.63
C ASP A 27 18.97 -4.53 2.39
N THR A 28 18.19 -4.75 3.45
CA THR A 28 18.21 -5.98 4.25
C THR A 28 17.86 -7.19 3.40
N LEU A 29 16.77 -7.10 2.64
CA LEU A 29 16.31 -8.18 1.75
C LEU A 29 17.28 -8.38 0.57
N ALA A 30 17.83 -7.31 -0.01
CA ALA A 30 18.82 -7.41 -1.08
C ALA A 30 20.14 -8.03 -0.59
N ALA A 31 20.56 -7.75 0.63
CA ALA A 31 21.74 -8.40 1.24
C ALA A 31 21.50 -9.89 1.46
N ALA A 32 20.34 -10.26 2.00
CA ALA A 32 19.94 -11.66 2.17
C ALA A 32 19.85 -12.40 0.83
N GLU A 33 19.28 -11.78 -0.20
CA GLU A 33 19.20 -12.34 -1.55
C GLU A 33 20.59 -12.66 -2.10
N ARG A 34 21.56 -11.74 -1.98
CA ARG A 34 22.95 -11.96 -2.41
C ARG A 34 23.63 -13.10 -1.63
N ALA A 35 23.37 -13.18 -0.34
CA ALA A 35 23.93 -14.24 0.51
C ALA A 35 23.34 -15.62 0.18
N VAL A 36 22.03 -15.71 -0.07
CA VAL A 36 21.36 -16.94 -0.53
C VAL A 36 21.90 -17.36 -1.89
N ASP A 37 22.08 -16.43 -2.83
CA ASP A 37 22.63 -16.73 -4.14
C ASP A 37 24.09 -17.21 -4.07
N SER A 38 24.90 -16.69 -3.13
CA SER A 38 26.24 -17.22 -2.83
C SER A 38 26.18 -18.66 -2.32
N ALA A 39 25.31 -18.93 -1.35
CA ALA A 39 25.13 -20.28 -0.81
C ALA A 39 24.67 -21.28 -1.89
N LEU A 40 23.82 -20.87 -2.83
CA LEU A 40 23.41 -21.69 -3.96
C LEU A 40 24.60 -22.04 -4.87
N ARG A 41 25.53 -21.10 -5.12
CA ARG A 41 26.77 -21.39 -5.88
C ARG A 41 27.66 -22.36 -5.12
N SER A 42 27.80 -22.20 -3.80
CA SER A 42 28.55 -23.16 -2.95
C SER A 42 27.91 -24.55 -2.96
N ALA A 43 26.61 -24.68 -2.91
CA ALA A 43 25.90 -25.95 -3.03
C ALA A 43 26.14 -26.64 -4.40
N ALA A 44 26.18 -25.85 -5.49
CA ALA A 44 26.53 -26.37 -6.81
C ALA A 44 27.97 -26.91 -6.85
N ALA A 45 28.91 -26.30 -6.11
CA ALA A 45 30.28 -26.81 -5.98
C ALA A 45 30.32 -28.15 -5.27
N VAL A 46 29.56 -28.33 -4.18
CA VAL A 46 29.44 -29.65 -3.49
C VAL A 46 28.90 -30.69 -4.46
N THR A 47 27.83 -30.36 -5.18
CA THR A 47 27.23 -31.29 -6.16
C THR A 47 28.22 -31.70 -7.26
N ARG A 48 29.02 -30.76 -7.74
CA ARG A 48 30.04 -31.00 -8.78
C ARG A 48 31.10 -31.97 -8.27
N GLU A 49 31.65 -31.78 -7.05
CA GLU A 49 32.66 -32.65 -6.48
C GLU A 49 32.12 -34.06 -6.19
N LEU A 50 30.88 -34.20 -5.70
CA LEU A 50 30.21 -35.47 -5.53
C LEU A 50 30.00 -36.22 -6.86
N ARG A 51 29.69 -35.54 -7.94
CA ARG A 51 29.59 -36.14 -9.29
C ARG A 51 30.94 -36.66 -9.77
N LYS A 52 32.04 -35.93 -9.51
CA LYS A 52 33.41 -36.41 -9.80
C LYS A 52 33.76 -37.67 -9.00
N ALA A 53 33.44 -37.66 -7.71
CA ALA A 53 33.66 -38.82 -6.83
C ALA A 53 32.89 -40.04 -7.35
N LEU A 54 31.63 -39.89 -7.74
CA LEU A 54 30.81 -40.94 -8.29
C LEU A 54 31.40 -41.51 -9.57
N ALA A 55 31.86 -40.66 -10.50
CA ALA A 55 32.51 -41.10 -11.74
C ALA A 55 33.80 -41.86 -11.47
N GLY A 56 34.66 -41.32 -10.56
CA GLY A 56 35.89 -41.99 -10.17
C GLY A 56 35.66 -43.35 -9.52
N THR A 57 34.62 -43.47 -8.68
CA THR A 57 34.24 -44.73 -8.05
C THR A 57 33.77 -45.78 -9.10
N ARG A 58 32.90 -45.35 -10.01
CA ARG A 58 32.39 -46.24 -11.12
C ARG A 58 33.49 -46.77 -12.00
N ASN A 59 34.51 -45.97 -12.24
CA ASN A 59 35.61 -46.31 -13.13
C ASN A 59 36.80 -46.97 -12.40
N GLY A 60 36.71 -47.19 -11.06
CA GLY A 60 37.83 -47.73 -10.27
C GLY A 60 39.00 -46.74 -10.04
N GLN A 61 38.81 -45.46 -10.34
CA GLN A 61 39.81 -44.39 -10.14
C GLN A 61 39.85 -43.96 -8.69
N ILE A 62 40.36 -44.82 -7.81
CA ILE A 62 40.29 -44.67 -6.36
C ILE A 62 40.95 -43.37 -5.85
N ARG A 63 42.06 -42.98 -6.45
CA ARG A 63 42.80 -41.76 -6.08
C ARG A 63 41.96 -40.48 -6.37
N GLU A 64 41.35 -40.43 -7.56
CA GLU A 64 40.51 -39.32 -7.98
C GLU A 64 39.21 -39.26 -7.18
N ALA A 65 38.62 -40.41 -6.89
CA ALA A 65 37.43 -40.49 -6.02
C ALA A 65 37.71 -39.95 -4.61
N ARG A 66 38.84 -40.36 -4.00
CA ARG A 66 39.23 -39.84 -2.68
C ARG A 66 39.45 -38.32 -2.69
N LYS A 67 40.14 -37.80 -3.70
CA LYS A 67 40.36 -36.35 -3.87
C LYS A 67 39.06 -35.58 -4.01
N ALA A 68 38.17 -36.08 -4.82
CA ALA A 68 36.85 -35.47 -5.02
C ALA A 68 35.98 -35.54 -3.76
N LEU A 69 36.01 -36.63 -3.00
CA LEU A 69 35.32 -36.73 -1.71
C LEU A 69 35.86 -35.72 -0.67
N ALA A 70 37.17 -35.54 -0.58
CA ALA A 70 37.76 -34.53 0.28
C ALA A 70 37.37 -33.12 -0.14
N GLY A 71 37.32 -32.86 -1.47
CA GLY A 71 36.83 -31.59 -2.01
C GLY A 71 35.35 -31.34 -1.69
N ALA A 72 34.51 -32.36 -1.82
CA ALA A 72 33.08 -32.30 -1.48
C ALA A 72 32.88 -31.98 0.03
N GLN A 73 33.67 -32.60 0.91
CA GLN A 73 33.64 -32.37 2.36
C GLN A 73 34.02 -30.92 2.70
N ALA A 74 35.10 -30.40 2.11
CA ALA A 74 35.50 -29.00 2.30
C ALA A 74 34.44 -28.02 1.81
N ALA A 75 33.88 -28.24 0.61
CA ALA A 75 32.82 -27.41 0.05
C ALA A 75 31.53 -27.47 0.90
N ALA A 76 31.18 -28.63 1.43
CA ALA A 76 30.02 -28.81 2.32
C ALA A 76 30.21 -28.07 3.65
N ALA A 77 31.43 -28.08 4.21
CA ALA A 77 31.76 -27.34 5.43
C ALA A 77 31.61 -25.81 5.20
N ALA A 78 32.12 -25.30 4.06
CA ALA A 78 31.98 -23.90 3.69
C ALA A 78 30.49 -23.50 3.52
N LEU A 79 29.70 -24.29 2.79
CA LEU A 79 28.25 -24.09 2.65
C LEU A 79 27.55 -24.08 4.02
N GLY A 80 27.93 -25.00 4.93
CA GLY A 80 27.36 -25.04 6.27
C GLY A 80 27.69 -23.81 7.10
N ALA A 81 28.86 -23.21 6.93
CA ALA A 81 29.22 -21.94 7.58
C ALA A 81 28.43 -20.75 6.98
N GLU A 82 28.34 -20.66 5.65
CA GLU A 82 27.56 -19.61 4.95
C GLU A 82 26.08 -19.66 5.35
N THR A 83 25.46 -20.84 5.33
CA THR A 83 24.02 -20.96 5.66
C THR A 83 23.75 -20.67 7.13
N ARG A 84 24.67 -21.00 8.03
CA ARG A 84 24.56 -20.65 9.45
C ARG A 84 24.66 -19.14 9.65
N ALA A 85 25.67 -18.50 9.05
CA ALA A 85 25.83 -17.06 9.14
C ALA A 85 24.60 -16.29 8.56
N LEU A 86 24.01 -16.82 7.48
CA LEU A 86 22.79 -16.27 6.91
C LEU A 86 21.60 -16.40 7.87
N SER A 87 21.41 -17.58 8.47
CA SER A 87 20.32 -17.83 9.42
C SER A 87 20.44 -16.96 10.67
N ASP A 88 21.65 -16.82 11.21
CA ASP A 88 21.90 -16.04 12.42
C ASP A 88 21.83 -14.53 12.19
N GLY A 89 22.16 -14.08 10.96
CA GLY A 89 22.17 -12.66 10.58
C GLY A 89 20.87 -12.15 9.96
N PHE A 90 19.93 -13.02 9.61
CA PHE A 90 18.68 -12.61 8.97
C PHE A 90 17.58 -12.35 10.01
N ASP A 91 17.54 -11.12 10.51
CA ASP A 91 16.47 -10.63 11.39
C ASP A 91 15.97 -9.26 10.86
N PRO A 92 15.00 -9.25 9.94
CA PRO A 92 14.50 -8.01 9.33
C PRO A 92 13.63 -7.17 10.28
N ARG A 93 13.27 -7.67 11.48
CA ARG A 93 12.38 -7.02 12.45
C ARG A 93 11.18 -6.37 11.78
N GLU A 94 10.53 -7.10 10.89
CA GLU A 94 9.52 -6.59 9.99
C GLU A 94 8.36 -5.87 10.70
N GLN A 95 7.92 -6.36 11.86
CA GLN A 95 6.83 -5.77 12.62
C GLN A 95 7.21 -4.38 13.17
N GLU A 96 8.41 -4.25 13.75
CA GLU A 96 8.93 -3.00 14.27
C GLU A 96 9.11 -1.99 13.12
N TYR A 97 9.69 -2.45 12.01
CA TYR A 97 9.94 -1.61 10.85
C TYR A 97 8.63 -1.10 10.22
N LEU A 98 7.63 -1.97 10.07
CA LEU A 98 6.30 -1.59 9.60
C LEU A 98 5.59 -0.61 10.56
N ALA A 99 5.82 -0.73 11.87
CA ALA A 99 5.21 0.14 12.87
C ALA A 99 5.88 1.52 12.97
N SER A 100 7.18 1.62 12.67
CA SER A 100 7.97 2.84 12.83
C SER A 100 7.64 3.96 11.82
N GLY A 101 6.85 3.67 10.78
CA GLY A 101 6.65 4.57 9.64
C GLY A 101 7.83 4.63 8.67
N GLY A 102 8.96 3.98 8.96
CA GLY A 102 10.12 3.87 8.06
C GLY A 102 9.77 3.17 6.77
N TYR A 103 8.96 2.09 6.88
CA TYR A 103 8.45 1.36 5.73
C TYR A 103 7.65 2.21 4.74
N VAL A 104 6.76 3.07 5.26
CA VAL A 104 5.94 3.96 4.42
C VAL A 104 6.84 4.94 3.65
N LYS A 105 7.83 5.53 4.33
CA LYS A 105 8.79 6.45 3.69
C LYS A 105 9.58 5.76 2.59
N GLU A 106 10.07 4.54 2.85
CA GLU A 106 10.81 3.74 1.88
C GLU A 106 9.94 3.35 0.68
N LEU A 107 8.69 2.95 0.93
CA LEU A 107 7.72 2.63 -0.12
C LEU A 107 7.41 3.83 -1.02
N LEU A 108 7.23 5.02 -0.43
CA LEU A 108 7.01 6.27 -1.17
C LEU A 108 8.22 6.64 -2.02
N ALA A 109 9.44 6.52 -1.47
CA ALA A 109 10.67 6.76 -2.21
C ALA A 109 10.85 5.78 -3.39
N ALA A 110 10.56 4.49 -3.17
CA ALA A 110 10.59 3.47 -4.22
C ALA A 110 9.54 3.73 -5.31
N ALA A 111 8.36 4.22 -4.92
CA ALA A 111 7.29 4.60 -5.84
C ALA A 111 7.69 5.81 -6.69
N GLU A 112 8.26 6.85 -6.09
CA GLU A 112 8.76 8.04 -6.77
C GLU A 112 9.82 7.67 -7.81
N ALA A 113 10.79 6.84 -7.43
CA ALA A 113 11.86 6.39 -8.34
C ALA A 113 11.33 5.64 -9.57
N ARG A 114 10.13 5.03 -9.49
CA ARG A 114 9.47 4.32 -10.59
C ARG A 114 8.34 5.11 -11.27
N GLY A 115 8.09 6.33 -10.84
CA GLY A 115 7.00 7.16 -11.35
C GLY A 115 5.60 6.67 -10.97
N VAL A 116 5.49 5.80 -9.97
CA VAL A 116 4.21 5.31 -9.43
C VAL A 116 3.66 6.35 -8.46
N LYS A 117 2.42 6.77 -8.68
CA LYS A 117 1.78 7.78 -7.84
C LYS A 117 1.15 7.14 -6.61
N ILE A 118 1.75 7.38 -5.45
CA ILE A 118 1.25 6.96 -4.14
C ILE A 118 1.21 8.19 -3.23
N PHE A 119 0.14 8.34 -2.47
CA PHE A 119 -0.07 9.45 -1.53
C PHE A 119 -0.52 8.92 -0.19
N GLU A 120 0.03 9.49 0.87
CA GLU A 120 -0.40 9.21 2.23
C GLU A 120 -1.62 10.08 2.59
N GLU A 121 -2.67 9.45 3.09
CA GLU A 121 -3.88 10.10 3.59
C GLU A 121 -4.35 9.38 4.86
N GLU A 122 -4.24 10.05 6.00
CA GLU A 122 -4.50 9.48 7.33
C GLU A 122 -3.64 8.21 7.57
N ASP A 123 -4.29 7.05 7.73
CA ASP A 123 -3.64 5.75 7.96
C ASP A 123 -3.59 4.87 6.68
N ARG A 124 -3.78 5.46 5.52
CA ARG A 124 -3.84 4.78 4.23
C ARG A 124 -2.88 5.38 3.22
N LEU A 125 -2.48 4.55 2.27
CA LEU A 125 -1.76 4.96 1.08
C LEU A 125 -2.69 4.84 -0.13
N LEU A 126 -2.92 5.96 -0.79
CA LEU A 126 -3.78 6.05 -1.97
C LEU A 126 -2.93 5.84 -3.22
N CYS A 127 -3.17 4.77 -3.93
CA CYS A 127 -2.47 4.38 -5.16
C CYS A 127 -3.50 3.95 -6.19
N TYR A 128 -4.07 4.88 -6.95
CA TYR A 128 -5.16 4.56 -7.89
C TYR A 128 -4.90 3.27 -8.68
N PRO A 129 -5.89 2.38 -8.83
CA PRO A 129 -7.23 2.37 -8.24
C PRO A 129 -7.27 1.71 -6.84
N SER A 130 -6.13 1.43 -6.24
CA SER A 130 -6.01 0.68 -4.99
C SER A 130 -5.85 1.59 -3.76
N VAL A 131 -6.30 1.09 -2.63
CA VAL A 131 -6.03 1.64 -1.30
C VAL A 131 -5.18 0.64 -0.53
N VAL A 132 -4.04 1.09 -0.02
CA VAL A 132 -3.09 0.25 0.71
C VAL A 132 -3.09 0.63 2.19
N ARG A 133 -3.05 -0.36 3.05
CA ARG A 133 -2.91 -0.23 4.51
C ARG A 133 -1.75 -1.07 4.99
N VAL A 134 -0.90 -0.50 5.84
CA VAL A 134 0.15 -1.26 6.52
C VAL A 134 -0.44 -1.96 7.74
N LEU A 135 -0.10 -3.23 7.93
CA LEU A 135 -0.55 -4.08 9.04
C LEU A 135 0.67 -4.57 9.84
N PRO A 136 1.24 -3.74 10.73
CA PRO A 136 2.48 -4.07 11.44
C PRO A 136 2.37 -5.36 12.25
N GLY A 137 1.29 -5.55 13.01
CA GLY A 137 1.07 -6.73 13.85
C GLY A 137 0.94 -8.05 13.05
N GLU A 138 0.78 -7.97 11.73
CA GLU A 138 0.63 -9.14 10.86
C GLU A 138 1.82 -9.34 9.93
N GLY A 139 2.82 -8.45 9.98
CA GLY A 139 3.96 -8.47 9.04
C GLY A 139 3.50 -8.38 7.57
N ALA A 140 2.50 -7.55 7.28
CA ALA A 140 1.83 -7.54 5.99
C ALA A 140 1.35 -6.13 5.59
N VAL A 141 0.94 -5.99 4.34
CA VAL A 141 0.10 -4.88 3.87
C VAL A 141 -1.24 -5.43 3.39
N GLU A 142 -2.27 -4.60 3.43
CA GLU A 142 -3.58 -4.90 2.88
C GLU A 142 -3.81 -4.01 1.65
N ILE A 143 -4.17 -4.60 0.52
CA ILE A 143 -4.48 -3.90 -0.73
C ILE A 143 -5.90 -4.23 -1.10
N ASP A 144 -6.78 -3.24 -1.13
CA ASP A 144 -8.20 -3.43 -1.44
C ASP A 144 -8.83 -4.58 -0.65
N ARG A 145 -8.55 -4.67 0.66
CA ARG A 145 -8.98 -5.72 1.61
C ARG A 145 -8.36 -7.10 1.39
N VAL A 146 -7.41 -7.22 0.48
CA VAL A 146 -6.65 -8.45 0.27
C VAL A 146 -5.31 -8.32 0.96
N ARG A 147 -5.01 -9.28 1.85
CA ARG A 147 -3.74 -9.30 2.56
C ARG A 147 -2.62 -9.72 1.62
N GLU A 148 -1.54 -8.91 1.58
CA GLU A 148 -0.32 -9.16 0.85
C GLU A 148 0.87 -9.23 1.83
N ARG A 149 1.60 -10.34 1.78
CA ARG A 149 2.78 -10.56 2.64
C ARG A 149 4.11 -10.26 1.96
N ARG A 150 4.09 -9.96 0.67
CA ARG A 150 5.27 -9.50 -0.05
C ARG A 150 5.50 -8.03 0.26
N ILE A 151 6.24 -7.78 1.34
CA ILE A 151 6.45 -6.42 1.87
C ILE A 151 7.72 -5.75 1.35
N ARG A 152 8.48 -6.39 0.45
CA ARG A 152 9.64 -5.75 -0.19
C ARG A 152 9.17 -4.52 -0.98
N PRO A 153 9.66 -3.30 -0.67
CA PRO A 153 9.13 -2.06 -1.26
C PRO A 153 9.16 -2.05 -2.78
N SER A 154 10.28 -2.46 -3.38
CA SER A 154 10.42 -2.53 -4.85
C SER A 154 9.41 -3.49 -5.50
N ALA A 155 9.17 -4.65 -4.89
CA ALA A 155 8.24 -5.65 -5.40
C ALA A 155 6.77 -5.20 -5.23
N LEU A 156 6.46 -4.54 -4.11
CA LEU A 156 5.13 -3.98 -3.86
C LEU A 156 4.80 -2.86 -4.85
N VAL A 157 5.74 -1.94 -5.07
CA VAL A 157 5.58 -0.84 -6.05
C VAL A 157 5.37 -1.39 -7.45
N GLU A 158 6.12 -2.43 -7.85
CA GLU A 158 5.92 -3.07 -9.15
C GLU A 158 4.52 -3.69 -9.30
N MET A 159 4.01 -4.31 -8.25
CA MET A 159 2.66 -4.87 -8.25
C MET A 159 1.60 -3.78 -8.34
N LEU A 160 1.76 -2.67 -7.62
CA LEU A 160 0.87 -1.51 -7.66
C LEU A 160 0.89 -0.85 -9.05
N ALA A 161 2.07 -0.69 -9.66
CA ALA A 161 2.22 -0.18 -11.03
C ALA A 161 1.41 -0.98 -12.03
N ARG A 162 1.54 -2.31 -12.00
CA ARG A 162 0.76 -3.22 -12.86
C ARG A 162 -0.75 -3.12 -12.62
N THR A 163 -1.15 -2.79 -11.39
CA THR A 163 -2.57 -2.61 -11.05
C THR A 163 -3.10 -1.30 -11.61
N GLN A 164 -2.29 -0.24 -11.63
CA GLN A 164 -2.64 1.05 -12.23
C GLN A 164 -2.91 0.96 -13.75
N GLU A 165 -2.25 0.04 -14.43
CA GLU A 165 -2.44 -0.19 -15.87
C GLU A 165 -3.76 -0.91 -16.19
N ARG A 166 -4.34 -1.61 -15.22
CA ARG A 166 -5.57 -2.39 -15.42
C ARG A 166 -6.81 -1.55 -15.19
N ALA A 167 -7.88 -1.86 -15.93
CA ALA A 167 -9.20 -1.28 -15.65
C ALA A 167 -9.70 -1.77 -14.28
N PRO A 168 -10.18 -0.87 -13.41
CA PRO A 168 -10.70 -1.24 -12.10
C PRO A 168 -11.96 -2.11 -12.24
N ARG A 169 -12.10 -3.10 -11.36
CA ARG A 169 -13.32 -3.94 -11.27
C ARG A 169 -14.36 -3.22 -10.43
N PHE A 170 -15.05 -2.26 -11.04
CA PHE A 170 -16.07 -1.44 -10.40
C PHE A 170 -17.41 -1.60 -11.11
N LYS A 171 -18.51 -1.70 -10.34
CA LYS A 171 -19.88 -1.80 -10.86
C LYS A 171 -20.62 -0.50 -10.54
N ALA A 172 -20.54 0.46 -11.46
CA ALA A 172 -21.06 1.81 -11.27
C ALA A 172 -22.58 1.83 -11.01
N GLU A 173 -23.35 1.01 -11.72
CA GLU A 173 -24.81 0.94 -11.60
C GLU A 173 -25.24 0.41 -10.22
N ALA A 174 -24.56 -0.62 -9.70
CA ALA A 174 -24.83 -1.16 -8.36
C ALA A 174 -24.42 -0.16 -7.27
N PHE A 175 -23.33 0.56 -7.49
CA PHE A 175 -22.84 1.52 -6.51
C PHE A 175 -23.75 2.78 -6.44
N ILE A 176 -24.18 3.32 -7.58
CA ILE A 176 -25.07 4.49 -7.58
C ILE A 176 -26.44 4.17 -6.93
N ASP A 177 -26.96 2.95 -7.09
CA ASP A 177 -28.18 2.51 -6.42
C ASP A 177 -27.98 2.40 -4.90
N SER A 178 -26.83 1.88 -4.43
CA SER A 178 -26.47 1.84 -3.00
C SER A 178 -26.28 3.25 -2.44
N LEU A 179 -25.61 4.11 -3.18
CA LEU A 179 -25.39 5.51 -2.82
C LEU A 179 -26.72 6.26 -2.64
N ARG A 180 -27.66 6.01 -3.55
CA ARG A 180 -29.01 6.56 -3.46
C ARG A 180 -29.76 6.05 -2.24
N ALA A 181 -29.72 4.75 -1.96
CA ALA A 181 -30.39 4.19 -0.77
C ALA A 181 -29.86 4.84 0.51
N GLY A 182 -28.52 5.01 0.63
CA GLY A 182 -27.91 5.74 1.74
C GLY A 182 -28.33 7.20 1.82
N TYR A 183 -28.40 7.89 0.67
CA TYR A 183 -28.90 9.25 0.58
C TYR A 183 -30.35 9.38 1.09
N GLU A 184 -31.26 8.52 0.64
CA GLU A 184 -32.67 8.54 1.06
C GLU A 184 -32.83 8.30 2.57
N LEU A 185 -32.02 7.44 3.16
CA LEU A 185 -31.99 7.22 4.61
C LEU A 185 -31.53 8.46 5.37
N VAL A 186 -30.49 9.16 4.92
CA VAL A 186 -30.05 10.43 5.53
C VAL A 186 -31.11 11.51 5.41
N VAL A 187 -31.71 11.70 4.23
CA VAL A 187 -32.81 12.65 4.02
C VAL A 187 -33.98 12.39 4.97
N ALA A 188 -34.37 11.13 5.11
CA ALA A 188 -35.47 10.75 6.01
C ALA A 188 -35.13 10.95 7.49
N SER A 189 -33.93 10.58 7.93
CA SER A 189 -33.50 10.69 9.32
C SER A 189 -33.34 12.13 9.79
N GLU A 190 -32.79 13.00 8.92
CA GLU A 190 -32.55 14.41 9.23
C GLU A 190 -33.72 15.33 8.83
N ARG A 191 -34.82 14.78 8.34
CA ARG A 191 -35.99 15.53 7.84
C ARG A 191 -35.61 16.63 6.83
N LYS A 192 -34.62 16.37 6.01
CA LYS A 192 -34.20 17.28 4.93
C LYS A 192 -35.23 17.30 3.82
N LYS A 193 -35.21 18.39 3.04
CA LYS A 193 -36.06 18.46 1.84
C LYS A 193 -35.66 17.37 0.85
N PRO A 194 -36.62 16.70 0.20
CA PRO A 194 -36.32 15.87 -0.96
C PRO A 194 -35.48 16.66 -1.97
N ASP A 195 -34.57 15.99 -2.65
CA ASP A 195 -33.65 16.57 -3.62
C ASP A 195 -32.60 17.58 -3.05
N GLY A 196 -32.56 17.75 -1.71
CA GLY A 196 -31.58 18.56 -1.02
C GLY A 196 -30.17 17.94 -1.04
N VAL A 197 -29.13 18.77 -0.88
CA VAL A 197 -27.75 18.30 -0.82
C VAL A 197 -27.50 17.58 0.51
N VAL A 198 -26.92 16.39 0.44
CA VAL A 198 -26.48 15.57 1.58
C VAL A 198 -24.97 15.40 1.50
N ARG A 199 -24.29 15.53 2.65
CA ARG A 199 -22.85 15.28 2.73
C ARG A 199 -22.54 13.80 2.52
N LEU A 200 -21.54 13.51 1.75
CA LEU A 200 -21.12 12.13 1.47
C LEU A 200 -20.64 11.38 2.72
N ILE A 201 -20.07 12.10 3.68
CA ILE A 201 -19.64 11.49 4.95
C ILE A 201 -20.82 10.96 5.78
N ASP A 202 -22.00 11.60 5.69
CA ASP A 202 -23.21 11.16 6.37
C ASP A 202 -23.76 9.90 5.67
N ILE A 203 -23.70 9.86 4.34
CA ILE A 203 -24.09 8.66 3.57
C ILE A 203 -23.15 7.50 3.89
N TRP A 204 -21.82 7.73 3.93
CA TRP A 204 -20.86 6.71 4.33
C TRP A 204 -21.16 6.17 5.73
N SER A 205 -21.53 7.06 6.68
CA SER A 205 -21.86 6.66 8.04
C SER A 205 -23.09 5.75 8.09
N VAL A 206 -24.07 5.96 7.22
CA VAL A 206 -25.26 5.09 7.07
C VAL A 206 -24.88 3.75 6.43
N LEU A 207 -24.09 3.77 5.35
CA LEU A 207 -23.64 2.54 4.66
C LEU A 207 -22.75 1.66 5.55
N THR A 208 -22.16 2.23 6.58
CA THR A 208 -21.25 1.55 7.53
C THR A 208 -21.77 1.53 8.96
N MET A 209 -23.10 1.59 9.16
CA MET A 209 -23.68 1.69 10.50
C MET A 209 -23.56 0.41 11.32
N LEU A 210 -23.41 -0.74 10.70
CA LEU A 210 -23.27 -2.01 11.42
C LEU A 210 -21.90 -2.10 12.13
N PRO A 211 -21.84 -2.78 13.30
CA PRO A 211 -20.59 -2.96 14.03
C PRO A 211 -19.50 -3.56 13.15
N GLY A 212 -18.31 -2.95 13.17
CA GLY A 212 -17.14 -3.41 12.39
C GLY A 212 -17.10 -2.96 10.93
N GLN A 213 -18.21 -2.51 10.34
CA GLN A 213 -18.26 -2.15 8.91
C GLN A 213 -17.38 -0.96 8.54
N ARG A 214 -17.18 0.02 9.43
CA ARG A 214 -16.27 1.15 9.21
C ARG A 214 -14.82 0.73 8.98
N GLY A 215 -14.38 -0.36 9.63
CA GLY A 215 -13.06 -0.94 9.41
C GLY A 215 -12.96 -1.71 8.10
N GLN A 216 -14.08 -2.28 7.63
CA GLN A 216 -14.16 -3.04 6.39
C GLN A 216 -14.39 -2.19 5.14
N TYR A 217 -15.00 -1.02 5.28
CA TYR A 217 -15.24 -0.07 4.20
C TYR A 217 -14.83 1.33 4.66
N SER A 218 -13.55 1.65 4.48
CA SER A 218 -12.95 2.90 4.92
C SER A 218 -13.48 4.11 4.14
N LYS A 219 -13.28 5.30 4.69
CA LYS A 219 -13.60 6.57 3.99
C LYS A 219 -12.82 6.69 2.68
N GLN A 220 -11.58 6.21 2.67
CA GLN A 220 -10.70 6.27 1.50
C GLN A 220 -11.19 5.33 0.39
N GLU A 221 -11.65 4.12 0.72
CA GLU A 221 -12.27 3.22 -0.25
C GLU A 221 -13.58 3.80 -0.78
N PHE A 222 -14.40 4.40 0.08
CA PHE A 222 -15.61 5.08 -0.35
C PHE A 222 -15.29 6.27 -1.28
N ALA A 223 -14.29 7.09 -0.94
CA ALA A 223 -13.83 8.20 -1.78
C ALA A 223 -13.33 7.72 -3.16
N ARG A 224 -12.58 6.61 -3.19
CA ARG A 224 -12.17 5.95 -4.44
C ARG A 224 -13.37 5.52 -5.27
N ASP A 225 -14.36 4.86 -4.65
CA ASP A 225 -15.54 4.36 -5.34
C ASP A 225 -16.40 5.51 -5.89
N LEU A 226 -16.44 6.65 -5.19
CA LEU A 226 -17.06 7.88 -5.71
C LEU A 226 -16.32 8.40 -6.96
N TYR A 227 -14.99 8.41 -6.94
CA TYR A 227 -14.21 8.79 -8.10
C TYR A 227 -14.43 7.83 -9.29
N LEU A 228 -14.49 6.53 -9.05
CA LEU A 228 -14.77 5.55 -10.09
C LEU A 228 -16.18 5.72 -10.68
N LEU A 229 -17.17 6.07 -9.85
CA LEU A 229 -18.51 6.41 -10.31
C LEU A 229 -18.50 7.66 -11.18
N ASP A 230 -17.82 8.71 -10.74
CA ASP A 230 -17.70 9.97 -11.47
C ASP A 230 -17.05 9.76 -12.86
N GLN A 231 -15.98 8.96 -12.92
CA GLN A 231 -15.30 8.63 -14.16
C GLN A 231 -16.07 7.64 -15.07
N SER A 232 -17.03 6.90 -14.54
CA SER A 232 -17.83 5.94 -15.31
C SER A 232 -18.85 6.62 -16.22
N GLY A 233 -19.19 7.89 -15.96
CA GLY A 233 -20.26 8.61 -16.65
C GLY A 233 -21.68 8.15 -16.27
N VAL A 234 -21.81 7.18 -15.34
CA VAL A 234 -23.12 6.72 -14.84
C VAL A 234 -23.67 7.75 -13.85
N THR A 235 -24.68 8.49 -14.27
CA THR A 235 -25.32 9.53 -13.46
C THR A 235 -26.76 9.19 -13.07
N ARG A 236 -27.34 8.10 -13.62
CA ARG A 236 -28.72 7.70 -13.39
C ARG A 236 -28.81 6.38 -12.65
N THR A 237 -29.75 6.32 -11.71
CA THR A 237 -30.08 5.07 -11.03
C THR A 237 -30.94 4.17 -11.90
N ALA A 238 -30.76 2.86 -11.81
CA ALA A 238 -31.52 1.87 -12.57
C ALA A 238 -33.01 1.87 -12.17
N ARG A 239 -33.30 2.13 -10.88
CA ARG A 239 -34.66 2.23 -10.36
C ARG A 239 -35.06 3.69 -10.23
N ASN A 240 -36.23 4.06 -10.80
CA ASN A 240 -36.88 5.38 -10.69
C ASN A 240 -36.15 6.57 -11.37
N SER A 241 -35.22 6.32 -12.29
CA SER A 241 -34.58 7.34 -13.16
C SER A 241 -34.19 8.64 -12.46
N ARG A 242 -33.63 8.55 -11.24
CA ARG A 242 -33.11 9.71 -10.51
C ARG A 242 -31.70 10.04 -10.98
N THR A 243 -31.43 11.33 -11.20
CA THR A 243 -30.14 11.81 -11.66
C THR A 243 -29.29 12.30 -10.48
N LEU A 244 -28.08 11.76 -10.37
CA LEU A 244 -27.05 12.18 -9.42
C LEU A 244 -26.50 13.56 -9.82
N ARG A 245 -26.39 14.47 -8.86
CA ARG A 245 -25.70 15.75 -9.00
C ARG A 245 -24.64 15.89 -7.92
N TRP A 246 -23.44 16.19 -8.33
CA TRP A 246 -22.32 16.49 -7.42
C TRP A 246 -22.43 17.92 -6.88
N SER A 247 -22.11 18.11 -5.61
CA SER A 247 -22.08 19.42 -4.97
C SER A 247 -20.72 19.66 -4.35
N ALA A 248 -20.06 20.74 -4.77
CA ALA A 248 -18.80 21.19 -4.18
C ALA A 248 -19.06 21.84 -2.80
N SER A 249 -18.08 21.72 -1.89
CA SER A 249 -18.09 22.50 -0.67
C SER A 249 -17.80 23.97 -0.99
N THR A 250 -18.57 24.89 -0.42
CA THR A 250 -18.32 26.33 -0.51
C THR A 250 -17.14 26.78 0.34
N GLY A 251 -16.55 25.88 1.14
CA GLY A 251 -15.38 26.12 1.98
C GLY A 251 -14.34 25.01 1.85
N THR A 252 -13.17 25.33 1.37
CA THR A 252 -12.05 24.41 1.08
C THR A 252 -11.43 23.71 2.30
N LYS A 253 -11.96 23.91 3.51
CA LYS A 253 -11.47 23.34 4.77
C LYS A 253 -12.58 22.74 5.65
N GLY A 254 -13.73 22.39 5.10
CA GLY A 254 -14.84 21.81 5.87
C GLY A 254 -14.53 20.38 6.33
N SER A 255 -14.78 20.10 7.61
CA SER A 255 -14.81 18.73 8.13
C SER A 255 -15.80 17.89 7.29
N GLY A 256 -15.37 16.71 6.82
CA GLY A 256 -16.22 15.80 6.04
C GLY A 256 -16.01 15.82 4.53
N VAL A 257 -14.97 16.47 4.03
CA VAL A 257 -14.50 16.31 2.64
C VAL A 257 -13.82 14.95 2.53
N LEU A 258 -14.22 14.17 1.53
CA LEU A 258 -13.59 12.89 1.20
C LEU A 258 -12.53 13.13 0.13
N VAL A 259 -11.35 12.56 0.35
CA VAL A 259 -10.19 12.75 -0.54
C VAL A 259 -9.80 11.42 -1.17
N THR A 260 -9.49 11.44 -2.44
CA THR A 260 -8.89 10.32 -3.17
C THR A 260 -7.89 10.84 -4.21
N VAL A 261 -7.26 9.91 -4.92
CA VAL A 261 -6.30 10.21 -5.97
C VAL A 261 -6.83 9.74 -7.31
N ALA A 262 -6.83 10.62 -8.29
CA ALA A 262 -7.16 10.33 -9.66
C ALA A 262 -6.09 9.46 -10.35
N ARG A 263 -6.41 8.93 -11.52
CA ARG A 263 -5.49 8.11 -12.32
C ARG A 263 -4.20 8.85 -12.70
N ASP A 264 -4.29 10.15 -12.93
CA ASP A 264 -3.13 11.01 -13.24
C ASP A 264 -2.32 11.45 -11.99
N GLY A 265 -2.76 11.02 -10.79
CA GLY A 265 -2.15 11.36 -9.54
C GLY A 265 -2.64 12.67 -8.93
N GLN A 266 -3.64 13.34 -9.51
CA GLN A 266 -4.22 14.54 -8.91
C GLN A 266 -5.15 14.21 -7.76
N ARG A 267 -5.11 15.02 -6.70
CA ARG A 267 -6.03 14.92 -5.57
C ARG A 267 -7.44 15.30 -6.00
N GLN A 268 -8.41 14.41 -5.75
CA GLN A 268 -9.84 14.64 -5.96
C GLN A 268 -10.57 14.75 -4.64
N GLN A 269 -11.54 15.65 -4.57
CA GLN A 269 -12.29 15.94 -3.36
C GLN A 269 -13.78 15.84 -3.62
N TYR A 270 -14.48 15.11 -2.77
CA TYR A 270 -15.93 14.92 -2.82
C TYR A 270 -16.56 15.37 -1.51
N TRP A 271 -17.60 16.18 -1.57
CA TRP A 271 -18.25 16.70 -0.36
C TRP A 271 -19.70 16.28 -0.24
N GLY A 272 -20.53 16.52 -1.25
CA GLY A 272 -21.96 16.29 -1.18
C GLY A 272 -22.60 15.92 -2.51
N ILE A 273 -23.78 15.33 -2.41
CA ILE A 273 -24.58 14.96 -3.58
C ILE A 273 -26.05 15.27 -3.35
N SER A 274 -26.79 15.35 -4.44
CA SER A 274 -28.25 15.28 -4.45
C SER A 274 -28.73 14.34 -5.57
N PHE A 275 -29.96 13.84 -5.43
CA PHE A 275 -30.65 13.08 -6.47
C PHE A 275 -31.91 13.82 -6.87
N THR A 276 -32.00 14.25 -8.12
CA THR A 276 -33.15 14.98 -8.65
C THR A 276 -34.01 14.09 -9.54
N ALA A 277 -35.34 14.24 -9.46
CA ALA A 277 -36.24 13.66 -10.46
C ALA A 277 -36.03 14.37 -11.80
N GLU A 278 -36.11 13.66 -12.93
CA GLU A 278 -36.29 14.34 -14.21
C GLU A 278 -37.62 15.08 -14.16
N HIS A 279 -37.58 16.40 -14.24
CA HIS A 279 -38.74 17.11 -14.68
C HIS A 279 -38.91 16.75 -16.16
N ALA A 280 -39.94 15.95 -16.47
CA ALA A 280 -40.38 15.81 -17.84
C ALA A 280 -40.54 17.22 -18.37
N GLY A 281 -39.66 17.60 -19.31
CA GLY A 281 -39.66 18.93 -19.89
C GLY A 281 -41.08 19.25 -20.37
N ALA A 282 -41.62 20.37 -19.92
CA ALA A 282 -42.78 20.95 -20.50
C ALA A 282 -42.49 21.16 -21.99
N LEU A 283 -43.26 20.45 -22.83
CA LEU A 283 -43.41 20.72 -24.25
C LEU A 283 -44.01 22.11 -24.45
#